data_77961f624056562fa8883852673347e1
#
_entry.id   77961f624056562fa8883852673347e1
#
_cell.length_a   1.000
_cell.length_b   1.000
_cell.length_c   1.000
_cell.angle_alpha   90.00
_cell.angle_beta   90.00
_cell.angle_gamma   90.00
#
_symmetry.space_group_name_H-M   'P 1'
#
loop_
_entity.id
_entity.type
_entity.pdbx_description
1 polymer ?
#
loop_
_entity_poly.entity_id
_entity_poly.type
_entity_poly.pdbx_seq_one_letter_code
_entity_poly.pdbx_strand_id
1 'polypeptide(L)'
;MWSTGCIFAEMVQRKPLFMGDSEIDQIFKIFKVLGTPNEQNWPDALKLKDFKPTFPKFRGMPMHEHTPTLDELEVDLLSGLVALDPNKRISALQALHHPYFDSMRENRMNQRQF
;
A
#
# COMPACT_ATOMS: atom_id res chain seq x y z
N MET A 1 1.34 -9.39 1.41
CA MET A 1 1.57 -8.04 2.00
C MET A 1 0.58 -6.99 1.50
N TRP A 2 0.04 -7.14 0.31
CA TRP A 2 -0.99 -6.21 -0.19
C TRP A 2 -2.21 -6.16 0.75
N SER A 3 -2.78 -7.32 1.05
CA SER A 3 -3.94 -7.41 1.95
C SER A 3 -3.62 -6.86 3.34
N THR A 4 -2.42 -7.14 3.85
CA THR A 4 -1.95 -6.62 5.13
C THR A 4 -1.94 -5.10 5.12
N GLY A 5 -1.46 -4.50 4.04
CA GLY A 5 -1.43 -3.04 3.89
C GLY A 5 -2.83 -2.44 3.87
N CYS A 6 -3.76 -3.06 3.15
CA CYS A 6 -5.14 -2.57 3.08
C CYS A 6 -5.84 -2.66 4.45
N ILE A 7 -5.60 -3.75 5.19
CA ILE A 7 -6.14 -3.91 6.55
C ILE A 7 -5.52 -2.88 7.50
N PHE A 8 -4.22 -2.68 7.42
CA PHE A 8 -3.52 -1.68 8.22
C PHE A 8 -4.12 -0.29 8.02
N ALA A 9 -4.31 0.12 6.75
CA ALA A 9 -4.90 1.42 6.43
C ALA A 9 -6.33 1.54 7.00
N GLU A 10 -7.13 0.50 6.87
CA GLU A 10 -8.50 0.51 7.37
C GLU A 10 -8.55 0.64 8.89
N MET A 11 -7.65 -0.03 9.60
CA MET A 11 -7.56 0.08 11.05
C MET A 11 -7.20 1.48 11.51
N VAL A 12 -6.27 2.14 10.81
CA VAL A 12 -5.76 3.45 11.23
C VAL A 12 -6.72 4.58 10.84
N GLN A 13 -7.25 4.55 9.61
CA GLN A 13 -8.13 5.62 9.14
C GLN A 13 -9.62 5.32 9.31
N ARG A 14 -9.97 4.10 9.72
CA ARG A 14 -11.35 3.63 9.98
C ARG A 14 -12.25 3.66 8.74
N LYS A 15 -11.66 3.52 7.57
CA LYS A 15 -12.37 3.34 6.32
C LYS A 15 -11.49 2.55 5.37
N PRO A 16 -12.09 1.81 4.41
CA PRO A 16 -11.29 1.05 3.45
C PRO A 16 -10.36 1.95 2.63
N LEU A 17 -9.19 1.41 2.27
CA LEU A 17 -8.23 2.15 1.46
C LEU A 17 -8.74 2.39 0.04
N PHE A 18 -9.39 1.39 -0.54
CA PHE A 18 -9.98 1.45 -1.88
C PHE A 18 -11.42 0.95 -1.82
N MET A 19 -12.36 1.77 -2.28
CA MET A 19 -13.80 1.48 -2.20
C MET A 19 -14.40 1.42 -3.60
N GLY A 20 -14.23 0.29 -4.28
CA GLY A 20 -14.84 0.07 -5.59
C GLY A 20 -16.19 -0.60 -5.50
N ASP A 21 -17.07 -0.33 -6.47
CA ASP A 21 -18.42 -0.90 -6.56
C ASP A 21 -18.47 -2.21 -7.33
N SER A 22 -17.39 -2.50 -8.07
CA SER A 22 -17.26 -3.70 -8.88
C SER A 22 -15.77 -4.04 -8.98
N GLU A 23 -15.44 -5.21 -9.57
CA GLU A 23 -14.04 -5.59 -9.76
C GLU A 23 -13.29 -4.56 -10.61
N ILE A 24 -13.87 -4.11 -11.71
CA ILE A 24 -13.21 -3.14 -12.57
C ILE A 24 -13.11 -1.76 -11.91
N ASP A 25 -14.14 -1.34 -11.19
CA ASP A 25 -14.12 -0.08 -10.47
C ASP A 25 -13.06 -0.10 -9.36
N GLN A 26 -12.92 -1.23 -8.68
CA GLN A 26 -11.89 -1.40 -7.64
C GLN A 26 -10.50 -1.25 -8.23
N ILE A 27 -10.24 -1.88 -9.38
CA ILE A 27 -8.96 -1.77 -10.07
C ILE A 27 -8.68 -0.32 -10.44
N PHE A 28 -9.66 0.39 -10.95
CA PHE A 28 -9.47 1.80 -11.34
C PHE A 28 -9.25 2.70 -10.13
N LYS A 29 -9.89 2.41 -9.00
CA LYS A 29 -9.65 3.16 -7.76
C LYS A 29 -8.21 2.97 -7.26
N ILE A 30 -7.69 1.76 -7.40
CA ILE A 30 -6.28 1.48 -7.09
C ILE A 30 -5.36 2.27 -8.03
N PHE A 31 -5.64 2.27 -9.32
CA PHE A 31 -4.81 2.97 -10.31
C PHE A 31 -4.85 4.48 -10.15
N LYS A 32 -5.96 5.04 -9.70
CA LYS A 32 -6.04 6.49 -9.43
C LYS A 32 -5.04 6.93 -8.37
N VAL A 33 -4.77 6.07 -7.39
CA VAL A 33 -3.83 6.36 -6.32
C VAL A 33 -2.41 5.97 -6.67
N LEU A 34 -2.22 4.74 -7.16
CA LEU A 34 -0.88 4.17 -7.39
C LEU A 34 -0.36 4.38 -8.81
N GLY A 35 -1.20 4.81 -9.72
CA GLY A 35 -0.89 4.93 -11.15
C GLY A 35 -1.23 3.67 -11.89
N THR A 36 -1.67 3.81 -13.15
CA THR A 36 -1.91 2.65 -14.02
C THR A 36 -0.57 1.96 -14.29
N PRO A 37 -0.51 0.62 -14.28
CA PRO A 37 0.74 -0.10 -14.58
C PRO A 37 1.34 0.35 -15.91
N ASN A 38 2.65 0.56 -15.90
CA ASN A 38 3.42 0.93 -17.09
C ASN A 38 4.83 0.33 -16.97
N GLU A 39 5.67 0.58 -17.97
CA GLU A 39 7.02 0.02 -18.00
C GLU A 39 7.91 0.48 -16.85
N GLN A 40 7.57 1.60 -16.22
CA GLN A 40 8.37 2.20 -15.16
C GLN A 40 7.94 1.70 -13.78
N ASN A 41 6.63 1.63 -13.52
CA ASN A 41 6.13 1.29 -12.18
C ASN A 41 5.87 -0.21 -11.99
N TRP A 42 5.55 -0.95 -13.04
CA TRP A 42 5.32 -2.40 -12.96
C TRP A 42 5.36 -3.02 -14.38
N PRO A 43 6.56 -3.22 -14.94
CA PRO A 43 6.69 -3.71 -16.32
C PRO A 43 6.06 -5.08 -16.53
N ASP A 44 6.12 -5.98 -15.56
CA ASP A 44 5.58 -7.33 -15.71
C ASP A 44 4.06 -7.35 -15.81
N ALA A 45 3.37 -6.32 -15.32
CA ALA A 45 1.91 -6.23 -15.42
C ALA A 45 1.45 -6.19 -16.87
N LEU A 46 2.25 -5.59 -17.76
CA LEU A 46 1.92 -5.44 -19.18
C LEU A 46 1.83 -6.78 -19.90
N LYS A 47 2.44 -7.82 -19.33
CA LYS A 47 2.44 -9.18 -19.85
C LYS A 47 1.30 -10.02 -19.31
N LEU A 48 0.55 -9.52 -18.35
CA LEU A 48 -0.56 -10.26 -17.76
C LEU A 48 -1.74 -10.32 -18.74
N LYS A 49 -2.39 -11.48 -18.78
CA LYS A 49 -3.51 -11.76 -19.67
C LYS A 49 -4.64 -10.75 -19.54
N ASP A 50 -4.94 -10.36 -18.31
CA ASP A 50 -6.07 -9.49 -18.02
C ASP A 50 -5.73 -8.00 -18.12
N PHE A 51 -4.48 -7.66 -18.36
CA PHE A 51 -4.09 -6.27 -18.57
C PHE A 51 -4.56 -5.80 -19.96
N LYS A 52 -5.24 -4.67 -19.99
CA LYS A 52 -5.77 -4.11 -21.25
C LYS A 52 -5.07 -2.79 -21.58
N PRO A 53 -4.48 -2.63 -22.77
CA PRO A 53 -3.89 -1.35 -23.19
C PRO A 53 -4.90 -0.19 -23.18
N THR A 54 -6.20 -0.53 -23.21
CA THR A 54 -7.28 0.46 -23.22
C THR A 54 -7.65 0.96 -21.82
N PHE A 55 -7.04 0.44 -20.76
CA PHE A 55 -7.27 0.95 -19.40
C PHE A 55 -6.92 2.45 -19.35
N PRO A 56 -7.73 3.26 -18.64
CA PRO A 56 -7.39 4.66 -18.43
C PRO A 56 -6.00 4.78 -17.82
N LYS A 57 -5.25 5.79 -18.28
CA LYS A 57 -3.87 6.00 -17.82
C LYS A 57 -3.84 7.04 -16.71
N PHE A 58 -3.96 6.57 -15.47
CA PHE A 58 -3.87 7.44 -14.29
C PHE A 58 -2.41 7.65 -13.91
N ARG A 59 -2.08 8.87 -13.51
CA ARG A 59 -0.72 9.21 -13.07
C ARG A 59 -0.42 8.72 -11.67
N GLY A 60 -1.46 8.49 -10.87
CA GLY A 60 -1.33 8.24 -9.45
C GLY A 60 -1.29 9.55 -8.66
N MET A 61 -1.33 9.42 -7.35
CA MET A 61 -1.24 10.55 -6.42
C MET A 61 -0.37 10.16 -5.24
N PRO A 62 0.23 11.12 -4.53
CA PRO A 62 0.95 10.80 -3.30
C PRO A 62 0.02 10.13 -2.29
N MET A 63 0.51 9.10 -1.62
CA MET A 63 -0.31 8.37 -0.65
C MET A 63 -0.83 9.28 0.46
N HIS A 64 -0.03 10.26 0.91
CA HIS A 64 -0.45 11.16 1.97
C HIS A 64 -1.67 12.01 1.59
N GLU A 65 -1.88 12.28 0.30
CA GLU A 65 -3.08 12.98 -0.17
C GLU A 65 -4.32 12.08 -0.14
N HIS A 66 -4.14 10.79 -0.42
CA HIS A 66 -5.22 9.81 -0.37
C HIS A 66 -5.59 9.45 1.07
N THR A 67 -4.64 9.52 1.98
CA THR A 67 -4.81 9.16 3.39
C THR A 67 -4.41 10.32 4.30
N PRO A 68 -5.17 11.44 4.29
CA PRO A 68 -4.75 12.66 4.98
C PRO A 68 -4.72 12.55 6.50
N THR A 69 -5.36 11.53 7.08
CA THR A 69 -5.37 11.34 8.54
C THR A 69 -4.19 10.53 9.05
N LEU A 70 -3.40 9.92 8.15
CA LEU A 70 -2.23 9.13 8.54
C LEU A 70 -1.02 10.05 8.72
N ASP A 71 -0.17 9.73 9.71
CA ASP A 71 1.09 10.44 9.89
C ASP A 71 2.16 9.96 8.91
N GLU A 72 3.32 10.59 8.95
CA GLU A 72 4.41 10.31 8.01
C GLU A 72 4.91 8.86 8.07
N LEU A 73 5.07 8.31 9.28
CA LEU A 73 5.53 6.93 9.44
C LEU A 73 4.48 5.93 8.96
N GLU A 74 3.20 6.22 9.23
CA GLU A 74 2.09 5.38 8.77
C GLU A 74 2.02 5.36 7.24
N VAL A 75 2.16 6.53 6.61
CA VAL A 75 2.17 6.63 5.14
C VAL A 75 3.34 5.88 4.54
N ASP A 76 4.53 6.00 5.13
CA ASP A 76 5.73 5.33 4.62
C ASP A 76 5.58 3.80 4.68
N LEU A 77 5.13 3.28 5.81
CA LEU A 77 4.89 1.84 5.96
C LEU A 77 3.82 1.37 4.97
N LEU A 78 2.70 2.08 4.88
CA LEU A 78 1.60 1.74 3.99
C LEU A 78 2.07 1.70 2.53
N SER A 79 2.83 2.70 2.11
CA SER A 79 3.33 2.78 0.74
C SER A 79 4.19 1.58 0.35
N GLY A 80 4.98 1.07 1.29
CA GLY A 80 5.77 -0.14 1.07
C GLY A 80 4.91 -1.40 1.00
N LEU A 81 3.86 -1.48 1.83
CA LEU A 81 2.99 -2.65 1.88
C LEU A 81 2.10 -2.77 0.65
N VAL A 82 1.66 -1.65 0.07
CA VAL A 82 0.74 -1.63 -1.07
C VAL A 82 1.42 -1.17 -2.37
N ALA A 83 2.72 -1.34 -2.49
CA ALA A 83 3.40 -1.09 -3.76
C ALA A 83 2.73 -1.91 -4.87
N LEU A 84 2.47 -1.28 -6.01
CA LEU A 84 1.75 -1.90 -7.12
C LEU A 84 2.46 -3.14 -7.63
N ASP A 85 3.79 -3.03 -7.87
CA ASP A 85 4.62 -4.14 -8.31
C ASP A 85 4.94 -5.05 -7.12
N PRO A 86 4.57 -6.34 -7.18
CA PRO A 86 4.88 -7.28 -6.08
C PRO A 86 6.36 -7.34 -5.72
N ASN A 87 7.25 -7.12 -6.69
CA ASN A 87 8.70 -7.15 -6.46
C ASN A 87 9.20 -5.95 -5.65
N LYS A 88 8.41 -4.88 -5.59
CA LYS A 88 8.74 -3.67 -4.85
C LYS A 88 8.07 -3.60 -3.48
N ARG A 89 7.14 -4.53 -3.20
CA ARG A 89 6.51 -4.58 -1.88
C ARG A 89 7.49 -5.03 -0.83
N ILE A 90 7.42 -4.42 0.33
CA ILE A 90 8.25 -4.85 1.45
C ILE A 90 7.78 -6.21 1.95
N SER A 91 8.72 -7.02 2.46
CA SER A 91 8.42 -8.29 3.08
C SER A 91 7.88 -8.10 4.50
N ALA A 92 7.32 -9.17 5.08
CA ALA A 92 6.90 -9.14 6.48
C ALA A 92 8.05 -8.79 7.41
N LEU A 93 9.24 -9.36 7.16
CA LEU A 93 10.42 -9.07 7.96
C LEU A 93 10.83 -7.60 7.86
N GLN A 94 10.85 -7.05 6.64
CA GLN A 94 11.15 -5.63 6.43
C GLN A 94 10.12 -4.74 7.14
N ALA A 95 8.84 -5.11 7.07
CA ALA A 95 7.78 -4.35 7.73
C ALA A 95 7.97 -4.35 9.25
N LEU A 96 8.35 -5.49 9.85
CA LEU A 96 8.59 -5.58 11.28
C LEU A 96 9.72 -4.67 11.75
N HIS A 97 10.70 -4.40 10.89
CA HIS A 97 11.82 -3.51 11.20
C HIS A 97 11.57 -2.06 10.82
N HIS A 98 10.38 -1.74 10.31
CA HIS A 98 10.03 -0.36 9.97
C HIS A 98 9.99 0.53 11.23
N PRO A 99 10.42 1.80 11.14
CA PRO A 99 10.41 2.72 12.28
C PRO A 99 9.04 2.89 12.95
N TYR A 100 7.94 2.63 12.23
CA TYR A 100 6.60 2.67 12.80
C TYR A 100 6.47 1.78 14.04
N PHE A 101 7.19 0.65 14.08
CA PHE A 101 7.13 -0.30 15.18
C PHE A 101 8.20 -0.09 16.25
N ASP A 102 9.01 0.96 16.16
CA ASP A 102 10.10 1.18 17.10
C ASP A 102 9.60 1.30 18.54
N SER A 103 8.54 2.06 18.76
CA SER A 103 7.98 2.24 20.11
C SER A 103 7.43 0.93 20.69
N MET A 104 6.86 0.08 19.84
CA MET A 104 6.37 -1.24 20.27
C MET A 104 7.52 -2.17 20.68
N ARG A 105 8.62 -2.14 19.93
CA ARG A 105 9.80 -2.93 20.26
C ARG A 105 10.41 -2.48 21.60
N GLU A 106 10.49 -1.18 21.82
CA GLU A 106 10.96 -0.62 23.09
C GLU A 106 10.06 -1.04 24.25
N ASN A 107 8.75 -0.97 24.08
CA ASN A 107 7.80 -1.38 25.10
C ASN A 107 7.92 -2.87 25.42
N ARG A 108 8.14 -3.72 24.43
CA ARG A 108 8.36 -5.15 24.65
C ARG A 108 9.64 -5.42 25.43
N MET A 109 10.71 -4.71 25.10
CA MET A 109 11.97 -4.85 25.81
C MET A 109 11.83 -4.42 27.28
N ASN A 110 11.12 -3.33 27.53
CA ASN A 110 10.86 -2.85 28.89
C ASN A 110 10.02 -3.84 29.69
N GLN A 111 9.01 -4.47 29.07
CA GLN A 111 8.17 -5.47 29.71
C GLN A 111 8.94 -6.74 30.06
N ARG A 112 9.95 -7.11 29.27
CA ARG A 112 10.76 -8.30 29.54
C ARG A 112 11.73 -8.14 30.72
N GLN A 113 11.96 -6.92 31.17
CA GLN A 113 12.84 -6.63 32.30
C GLN A 113 12.16 -6.83 33.65
N PHE A 114 10.88 -7.08 33.61
CA PHE A 114 10.11 -7.41 34.80
C PHE A 114 9.88 -8.92 34.88
#